data_9b7de885e6de8c85cb3fada755912e93
#
_entry.id   9b7de885e6de8c85cb3fada755912e93
#
_cell.length_a   1.000
_cell.length_b   1.000
_cell.length_c   1.000
_cell.angle_alpha   90.00
_cell.angle_beta   90.00
_cell.angle_gamma   90.00
#
_symmetry.space_group_name_H-M   'P 1'
#
loop_
_entity.id
_entity.type
_entity.pdbx_description
1 polymer ?
#
loop_
_entity_poly.entity_id
_entity_poly.type
_entity_poly.pdbx_seq_one_letter_code
_entity_poly.pdbx_strand_id
1 'polypeptide(L)'
;NQILRWISRLSLDVVAGAISCLLFFSRLFRVKIDPIVYLLLGTAVWCIYTTDHILDSKKGNDPVPERYAFHAKYGKFLGLLVGILAIQGVLLAYRYLGLGIEFYLSLGLVLVIGLTMVMVRKAGSTGGLIKEFSTALFYVLGISWLPMLRMPAVEWSGFHFLFLGLYVGLAFLNLLMLSVIDRKE
;
A
#
# COMPACT_ATOMS: atom_id res chain seq x y z
N ASN A 1 -8.98 7.87 -22.98
CA ASN A 1 -9.76 8.58 -21.97
C ASN A 1 -8.81 9.32 -21.03
N GLN A 2 -8.76 10.67 -21.12
CA GLN A 2 -7.80 11.48 -20.32
C GLN A 2 -7.99 11.27 -18.81
N ILE A 3 -9.23 11.11 -18.33
CA ILE A 3 -9.55 10.91 -16.91
C ILE A 3 -8.90 9.62 -16.39
N LEU A 4 -8.98 8.51 -17.11
CA LEU A 4 -8.38 7.23 -16.72
C LEU A 4 -6.85 7.34 -16.61
N ARG A 5 -6.21 8.10 -17.49
CA ARG A 5 -4.76 8.35 -17.41
C ARG A 5 -4.39 9.15 -16.16
N TRP A 6 -5.18 10.14 -15.76
CA TRP A 6 -4.95 10.89 -14.51
C TRP A 6 -5.15 10.04 -13.26
N ILE A 7 -6.19 9.19 -13.25
CA ILE A 7 -6.46 8.26 -12.15
C ILE A 7 -5.26 7.32 -11.94
N SER A 8 -4.76 6.72 -13.02
CA SER A 8 -3.60 5.81 -12.96
C SER A 8 -2.30 6.54 -12.64
N ARG A 9 -2.06 7.75 -13.19
CA ARG A 9 -0.87 8.56 -12.87
C ARG A 9 -0.79 8.95 -11.39
N LEU A 10 -1.93 9.18 -10.76
CA LEU A 10 -2.02 9.54 -9.35
C LEU A 10 -2.23 8.32 -8.44
N SER A 11 -2.18 7.09 -8.99
CA SER A 11 -2.41 5.82 -8.25
C SER A 11 -3.73 5.78 -7.48
N LEU A 12 -4.76 6.52 -7.95
CA LEU A 12 -6.07 6.55 -7.33
C LEU A 12 -6.84 5.24 -7.53
N ASP A 13 -6.55 4.50 -8.58
CA ASP A 13 -7.02 3.14 -8.85
C ASP A 13 -6.58 2.17 -7.74
N VAL A 14 -5.31 2.26 -7.32
CA VAL A 14 -4.76 1.44 -6.23
C VAL A 14 -5.41 1.82 -4.89
N VAL A 15 -5.61 3.12 -4.64
CA VAL A 15 -6.31 3.61 -3.45
C VAL A 15 -7.75 3.09 -3.41
N ALA A 16 -8.48 3.18 -4.52
CA ALA A 16 -9.85 2.67 -4.62
C ALA A 16 -9.89 1.15 -4.39
N GLY A 17 -8.93 0.41 -4.95
CA GLY A 17 -8.75 -1.02 -4.72
C GLY A 17 -8.52 -1.35 -3.24
N ALA A 18 -7.61 -0.64 -2.58
CA ALA A 18 -7.33 -0.84 -1.15
C ALA A 18 -8.55 -0.57 -0.25
N ILE A 19 -9.28 0.51 -0.53
CA ILE A 19 -10.52 0.84 0.19
C ILE A 19 -11.58 -0.25 -0.01
N SER A 20 -11.77 -0.73 -1.23
CA SER A 20 -12.71 -1.81 -1.54
C SER A 20 -12.33 -3.12 -0.83
N CYS A 21 -11.04 -3.44 -0.80
CA CYS A 21 -10.54 -4.62 -0.10
C CYS A 21 -10.69 -4.48 1.43
N LEU A 22 -10.47 -3.31 2.02
CA LEU A 22 -10.74 -3.09 3.45
C LEU A 22 -12.23 -3.32 3.77
N LEU A 23 -13.14 -2.83 2.92
CA LEU A 23 -14.57 -3.09 3.06
C LEU A 23 -14.89 -4.58 2.99
N PHE A 24 -14.24 -5.29 2.06
CA PHE A 24 -14.39 -6.73 1.93
C PHE A 24 -13.90 -7.47 3.19
N PHE A 25 -12.68 -7.18 3.67
CA PHE A 25 -12.13 -7.82 4.87
C PHE A 25 -12.92 -7.47 6.13
N SER A 26 -13.43 -6.23 6.25
CA SER A 26 -14.29 -5.85 7.38
C SER A 26 -15.56 -6.70 7.45
N ARG A 27 -16.14 -7.02 6.30
CA ARG A 27 -17.31 -7.91 6.21
C ARG A 27 -16.96 -9.38 6.45
N LEU A 28 -15.84 -9.84 5.89
CA LEU A 28 -15.35 -11.22 6.06
C LEU A 28 -15.09 -11.53 7.53
N PHE A 29 -14.44 -10.61 8.24
CA PHE A 29 -14.14 -10.73 9.67
C PHE A 29 -15.28 -10.26 10.58
N ARG A 30 -16.42 -9.84 10.01
CA ARG A 30 -17.61 -9.34 10.73
C ARG A 30 -17.30 -8.18 11.69
N VAL A 31 -16.33 -7.34 11.35
CA VAL A 31 -15.88 -6.21 12.16
C VAL A 31 -16.41 -4.91 11.57
N LYS A 32 -16.95 -4.04 12.41
CA LYS A 32 -17.31 -2.67 12.00
C LYS A 32 -16.08 -1.81 11.95
N ILE A 33 -15.84 -1.19 10.81
CA ILE A 33 -14.73 -0.26 10.57
C ILE A 33 -15.32 1.13 10.30
N ASP A 34 -14.85 2.11 11.06
CA ASP A 34 -15.31 3.49 10.92
C ASP A 34 -14.80 4.14 9.62
N PRO A 35 -15.56 5.10 9.04
CA PRO A 35 -15.16 5.78 7.81
C PRO A 35 -13.77 6.42 7.84
N ILE A 36 -13.33 6.87 9.02
CA ILE A 36 -12.00 7.47 9.20
C ILE A 36 -10.86 6.51 8.88
N VAL A 37 -11.04 5.22 9.12
CA VAL A 37 -10.03 4.18 8.81
C VAL A 37 -9.85 4.01 7.31
N TYR A 38 -10.93 4.11 6.53
CA TYR A 38 -10.86 4.09 5.07
C TYR A 38 -10.08 5.30 4.54
N LEU A 39 -10.27 6.47 5.14
CA LEU A 39 -9.50 7.67 4.82
C LEU A 39 -8.02 7.49 5.17
N LEU A 40 -7.72 6.99 6.36
CA LEU A 40 -6.35 6.73 6.81
C LEU A 40 -5.63 5.72 5.90
N LEU A 41 -6.30 4.60 5.58
CA LEU A 41 -5.74 3.61 4.67
C LEU A 41 -5.51 4.20 3.26
N GLY A 42 -6.50 4.90 2.71
CA GLY A 42 -6.38 5.53 1.40
C GLY A 42 -5.22 6.53 1.35
N THR A 43 -5.06 7.35 2.40
CA THR A 43 -3.96 8.29 2.52
C THR A 43 -2.61 7.58 2.61
N ALA A 44 -2.50 6.53 3.44
CA ALA A 44 -1.27 5.75 3.59
C ALA A 44 -0.86 5.07 2.28
N VAL A 45 -1.80 4.40 1.61
CA VAL A 45 -1.56 3.75 0.31
C VAL A 45 -1.12 4.77 -0.72
N TRP A 46 -1.81 5.91 -0.81
CA TRP A 46 -1.42 6.98 -1.75
C TRP A 46 -0.01 7.51 -1.46
N CYS A 47 0.34 7.76 -0.21
CA CYS A 47 1.68 8.20 0.18
C CYS A 47 2.76 7.19 -0.19
N ILE A 48 2.52 5.88 0.07
CA ILE A 48 3.46 4.81 -0.25
C ILE A 48 3.70 4.73 -1.76
N TYR A 49 2.63 4.65 -2.56
CA TYR A 49 2.76 4.53 -4.01
C TYR A 49 3.34 5.78 -4.67
N THR A 50 2.94 6.98 -4.22
CA THR A 50 3.53 8.23 -4.72
C THR A 50 5.02 8.31 -4.40
N THR A 51 5.44 7.91 -3.19
CA THR A 51 6.85 7.85 -2.81
C THR A 51 7.60 6.84 -3.68
N ASP A 52 7.04 5.67 -3.92
CA ASP A 52 7.63 4.65 -4.78
C ASP A 52 7.88 5.19 -6.20
N HIS A 53 6.89 5.83 -6.80
CA HIS A 53 7.02 6.42 -8.13
C HIS A 53 8.02 7.58 -8.19
N ILE A 54 8.08 8.45 -7.17
CA ILE A 54 9.10 9.52 -7.09
C ILE A 54 10.51 8.92 -7.04
N LEU A 55 10.67 7.84 -6.28
CA LEU A 55 11.97 7.20 -6.15
C LEU A 55 12.36 6.42 -7.41
N ASP A 56 11.42 5.79 -8.11
CA ASP A 56 11.67 5.08 -9.35
C ASP A 56 11.96 6.03 -10.51
N SER A 57 11.33 7.21 -10.56
CA SER A 57 11.60 8.24 -11.57
C SER A 57 13.04 8.78 -11.53
N LYS A 58 13.79 8.56 -10.45
CA LYS A 58 15.20 8.98 -10.29
C LYS A 58 16.21 7.95 -10.82
N LYS A 59 15.80 6.76 -11.23
CA LYS A 59 16.70 5.68 -11.65
C LYS A 59 17.22 5.79 -13.08
N GLY A 60 16.81 6.82 -13.85
CA GLY A 60 17.44 7.21 -15.10
C GLY A 60 17.41 6.16 -16.22
N ASN A 61 16.39 5.35 -16.35
CA ASN A 61 16.23 4.47 -17.50
C ASN A 61 15.58 5.25 -18.65
N ASP A 62 16.26 5.37 -19.78
CA ASP A 62 15.68 5.84 -21.05
C ASP A 62 15.16 4.62 -21.84
N PRO A 63 13.95 4.67 -22.40
CA PRO A 63 12.92 5.72 -22.30
C PRO A 63 12.15 5.70 -20.98
N VAL A 64 11.85 6.89 -20.43
CA VAL A 64 11.07 7.03 -19.20
C VAL A 64 9.60 6.87 -19.55
N PRO A 65 8.88 5.84 -19.04
CA PRO A 65 7.43 5.71 -19.26
C PRO A 65 6.70 7.00 -18.83
N GLU A 66 5.62 7.36 -19.53
CA GLU A 66 4.82 8.58 -19.24
C GLU A 66 4.46 8.75 -17.76
N ARG A 67 4.23 7.63 -17.08
CA ARG A 67 3.91 7.56 -15.66
C ARG A 67 5.03 8.12 -14.79
N TYR A 68 6.28 7.76 -15.08
CA TYR A 68 7.45 8.24 -14.33
C TYR A 68 7.86 9.67 -14.71
N ALA A 69 7.62 10.09 -15.97
CA ALA A 69 7.88 11.44 -16.41
C ALA A 69 7.09 12.49 -15.62
N PHE A 70 5.82 12.19 -15.27
CA PHE A 70 5.01 13.03 -14.41
C PHE A 70 5.63 13.19 -13.00
N HIS A 71 6.03 12.07 -12.38
CA HIS A 71 6.63 12.09 -11.05
C HIS A 71 8.03 12.69 -11.05
N ALA A 72 8.80 12.56 -12.11
CA ALA A 72 10.08 13.26 -12.29
C ALA A 72 9.89 14.78 -12.31
N LYS A 73 8.89 15.26 -13.07
CA LYS A 73 8.60 16.70 -13.21
C LYS A 73 8.08 17.32 -11.91
N TYR A 74 7.16 16.66 -11.21
CA TYR A 74 6.49 17.19 -10.03
C TYR A 74 6.99 16.59 -8.70
N GLY A 75 8.09 15.85 -8.71
CA GLY A 75 8.56 15.05 -7.57
C GLY A 75 8.79 15.85 -6.28
N LYS A 76 9.30 17.09 -6.38
CA LYS A 76 9.48 17.97 -5.21
C LYS A 76 8.14 18.35 -4.56
N PHE A 77 7.16 18.75 -5.38
CA PHE A 77 5.83 19.13 -4.92
C PHE A 77 5.08 17.90 -4.33
N LEU A 78 5.10 16.79 -5.04
CA LEU A 78 4.49 15.54 -4.58
C LEU A 78 5.16 15.03 -3.29
N GLY A 79 6.48 15.13 -3.17
CA GLY A 79 7.20 14.77 -1.95
C GLY A 79 6.80 15.62 -0.74
N LEU A 80 6.64 16.95 -0.94
CA LEU A 80 6.12 17.83 0.10
C LEU A 80 4.69 17.46 0.51
N LEU A 81 3.82 17.19 -0.46
CA LEU A 81 2.44 16.79 -0.21
C LEU A 81 2.37 15.45 0.53
N VAL A 82 3.18 14.47 0.15
CA VAL A 82 3.32 13.20 0.89
C VAL A 82 3.73 13.45 2.33
N GLY A 83 4.73 14.31 2.57
CA GLY A 83 5.16 14.65 3.93
C GLY A 83 4.04 15.26 4.77
N ILE A 84 3.29 16.22 4.22
CA ILE A 84 2.15 16.85 4.89
C ILE A 84 1.06 15.82 5.20
N LEU A 85 0.66 15.01 4.22
CA LEU A 85 -0.40 14.01 4.38
C LEU A 85 0.02 12.89 5.33
N ALA A 86 1.30 12.49 5.34
CA ALA A 86 1.82 11.51 6.30
C ALA A 86 1.72 12.03 7.74
N ILE A 87 2.13 13.28 7.99
CA ILE A 87 2.02 13.90 9.32
C ILE A 87 0.55 14.02 9.72
N GLN A 88 -0.32 14.52 8.84
CA GLN A 88 -1.76 14.61 9.11
C GLN A 88 -2.39 13.24 9.37
N GLY A 89 -1.98 12.21 8.61
CA GLY A 89 -2.44 10.84 8.80
C GLY A 89 -2.06 10.28 10.18
N VAL A 90 -0.82 10.50 10.62
CA VAL A 90 -0.38 10.08 11.96
C VAL A 90 -1.13 10.81 13.07
N LEU A 91 -1.31 12.15 12.95
CA LEU A 91 -2.07 12.94 13.91
C LEU A 91 -3.54 12.50 13.97
N LEU A 92 -4.15 12.24 12.83
CA LEU A 92 -5.52 11.78 12.74
C LEU A 92 -5.68 10.36 13.33
N ALA A 93 -4.73 9.46 13.03
CA ALA A 93 -4.69 8.12 13.62
C ALA A 93 -4.53 8.20 15.15
N TYR A 94 -3.65 9.06 15.64
CA TYR A 94 -3.49 9.32 17.08
C TYR A 94 -4.80 9.82 17.73
N ARG A 95 -5.48 10.77 17.10
CA ARG A 95 -6.74 11.29 17.64
C ARG A 95 -7.87 10.28 17.63
N TYR A 96 -7.88 9.37 16.67
CA TYR A 96 -8.93 8.35 16.54
C TYR A 96 -8.67 7.10 17.39
N LEU A 97 -7.45 6.57 17.38
CA LEU A 97 -7.06 5.33 18.09
C LEU A 97 -6.57 5.60 19.53
N GLY A 98 -6.22 6.85 19.85
CA GLY A 98 -5.52 7.17 21.08
C GLY A 98 -4.11 6.55 21.12
N LEU A 99 -3.45 6.54 22.29
CA LEU A 99 -2.18 5.84 22.53
C LEU A 99 -2.43 4.37 22.94
N GLY A 100 -3.34 3.71 22.25
CA GLY A 100 -3.65 2.31 22.48
C GLY A 100 -2.75 1.36 21.67
N ILE A 101 -2.89 0.05 21.93
CA ILE A 101 -2.12 -0.99 21.27
C ILE A 101 -2.34 -0.98 19.74
N GLU A 102 -3.56 -0.68 19.26
CA GLU A 102 -3.88 -0.58 17.83
C GLU A 102 -3.03 0.51 17.14
N PHE A 103 -2.82 1.65 17.81
CA PHE A 103 -2.00 2.74 17.27
C PHE A 103 -0.54 2.32 17.13
N TYR A 104 0.06 1.77 18.20
CA TYR A 104 1.47 1.37 18.19
C TYR A 104 1.76 0.23 17.21
N LEU A 105 0.87 -0.76 17.13
CA LEU A 105 1.00 -1.85 16.17
C LEU A 105 0.84 -1.37 14.73
N SER A 106 -0.10 -0.45 14.46
CA SER A 106 -0.28 0.14 13.12
C SER A 106 0.91 1.01 12.72
N LEU A 107 1.45 1.80 13.65
CA LEU A 107 2.67 2.58 13.42
C LEU A 107 3.87 1.65 13.15
N GLY A 108 4.02 0.59 13.93
CA GLY A 108 5.04 -0.44 13.73
C GLY A 108 4.96 -1.07 12.35
N LEU A 109 3.75 -1.43 11.88
CA LEU A 109 3.53 -1.97 10.54
C LEU A 109 3.99 -0.98 9.45
N VAL A 110 3.61 0.30 9.55
CA VAL A 110 4.04 1.34 8.60
C VAL A 110 5.56 1.48 8.57
N LEU A 111 6.23 1.44 9.73
CA LEU A 111 7.69 1.50 9.82
C LEU A 111 8.34 0.26 9.18
N VAL A 112 7.82 -0.93 9.43
CA VAL A 112 8.32 -2.18 8.82
C VAL A 112 8.17 -2.13 7.29
N ILE A 113 7.02 -1.68 6.78
CA ILE A 113 6.81 -1.50 5.34
C ILE A 113 7.83 -0.53 4.76
N GLY A 114 8.00 0.65 5.38
CA GLY A 114 8.97 1.65 4.93
C GLY A 114 10.41 1.15 4.92
N LEU A 115 10.84 0.47 5.99
CA LEU A 115 12.18 -0.13 6.07
C LEU A 115 12.39 -1.20 5.00
N THR A 116 11.42 -2.08 4.81
CA THR A 116 11.50 -3.12 3.78
C THR A 116 11.59 -2.54 2.38
N MET A 117 10.81 -1.49 2.06
CA MET A 117 10.93 -0.78 0.78
C MET A 117 12.34 -0.25 0.55
N VAL A 118 12.98 0.33 1.57
CA VAL A 118 14.37 0.85 1.46
C VAL A 118 15.37 -0.29 1.29
N MET A 119 15.22 -1.39 2.05
CA MET A 119 16.12 -2.55 1.99
C MET A 119 16.07 -3.26 0.63
N VAL A 120 14.87 -3.54 0.14
CA VAL A 120 14.66 -4.20 -1.15
C VAL A 120 15.21 -3.36 -2.30
N ARG A 121 15.11 -2.02 -2.23
CA ARG A 121 15.72 -1.13 -3.22
C ARG A 121 17.24 -1.19 -3.25
N LYS A 122 17.88 -1.32 -2.08
CA LYS A 122 19.34 -1.44 -1.98
C LYS A 122 19.86 -2.78 -2.50
N ALA A 123 19.05 -3.85 -2.45
CA ALA A 123 19.41 -5.18 -2.91
C ALA A 123 19.52 -5.30 -4.45
N GLY A 124 19.10 -4.32 -5.22
CA GLY A 124 19.27 -4.27 -6.69
C GLY A 124 18.45 -5.33 -7.45
N SER A 125 18.92 -5.71 -8.63
CA SER A 125 18.19 -6.58 -9.58
C SER A 125 17.95 -8.01 -9.09
N THR A 126 18.73 -8.49 -8.13
CA THR A 126 18.60 -9.84 -7.55
C THR A 126 17.32 -9.99 -6.71
N GLY A 127 16.66 -8.88 -6.37
CA GLY A 127 15.50 -8.86 -5.49
C GLY A 127 14.13 -8.85 -6.19
N GLY A 128 14.04 -9.07 -7.51
CA GLY A 128 12.77 -8.90 -8.24
C GLY A 128 11.60 -9.67 -7.63
N LEU A 129 11.73 -10.99 -7.48
CA LEU A 129 10.68 -11.84 -6.88
C LEU A 129 10.43 -11.52 -5.41
N ILE A 130 11.50 -11.22 -4.64
CA ILE A 130 11.40 -10.86 -3.23
C ILE A 130 10.68 -9.51 -3.09
N LYS A 131 10.97 -8.56 -3.99
CA LYS A 131 10.29 -7.26 -4.05
C LYS A 131 8.78 -7.46 -4.25
N GLU A 132 8.39 -8.21 -5.30
CA GLU A 132 6.99 -8.44 -5.64
C GLU A 132 6.26 -9.19 -4.51
N PHE A 133 6.88 -10.23 -3.95
CA PHE A 133 6.29 -10.96 -2.83
C PHE A 133 6.12 -10.09 -1.58
N SER A 134 7.15 -9.33 -1.20
CA SER A 134 7.09 -8.42 -0.05
C SER A 134 6.01 -7.36 -0.24
N THR A 135 5.88 -6.81 -1.46
CA THR A 135 4.85 -5.82 -1.79
C THR A 135 3.46 -6.44 -1.67
N ALA A 136 3.24 -7.65 -2.21
CA ALA A 136 1.98 -8.36 -2.08
C ALA A 136 1.61 -8.65 -0.62
N LEU A 137 2.58 -9.14 0.15
CA LEU A 137 2.39 -9.45 1.57
C LEU A 137 1.99 -8.20 2.37
N PHE A 138 2.75 -7.12 2.23
CA PHE A 138 2.48 -5.88 2.96
C PHE A 138 1.21 -5.17 2.48
N TYR A 139 0.87 -5.30 1.20
CA TYR A 139 -0.41 -4.81 0.69
C TYR A 139 -1.58 -5.50 1.38
N VAL A 140 -1.57 -6.84 1.41
CA VAL A 140 -2.64 -7.61 2.05
C VAL A 140 -2.68 -7.39 3.56
N LEU A 141 -1.52 -7.40 4.23
CA LEU A 141 -1.43 -7.09 5.66
C LEU A 141 -1.95 -5.69 5.97
N GLY A 142 -1.54 -4.67 5.21
CA GLY A 142 -1.98 -3.30 5.43
C GLY A 142 -3.49 -3.12 5.32
N ILE A 143 -4.11 -3.77 4.34
CA ILE A 143 -5.56 -3.69 4.11
C ILE A 143 -6.35 -4.48 5.16
N SER A 144 -5.89 -5.68 5.53
CA SER A 144 -6.59 -6.55 6.48
C SER A 144 -6.25 -6.26 7.93
N TRP A 145 -5.25 -5.43 8.20
CA TRP A 145 -4.63 -5.22 9.51
C TRP A 145 -5.62 -4.90 10.63
N LEU A 146 -6.37 -3.82 10.47
CA LEU A 146 -7.28 -3.38 11.51
C LEU A 146 -8.48 -4.33 11.69
N PRO A 147 -9.11 -4.86 10.62
CA PRO A 147 -10.06 -5.96 10.75
C PRO A 147 -9.51 -7.17 11.50
N MET A 148 -8.26 -7.55 11.25
CA MET A 148 -7.62 -8.67 11.95
C MET A 148 -7.43 -8.38 13.44
N LEU A 149 -6.97 -7.19 13.81
CA LEU A 149 -6.76 -6.80 15.20
C LEU A 149 -8.07 -6.73 16.01
N ARG A 150 -9.16 -6.35 15.36
CA ARG A 150 -10.46 -6.17 16.01
C ARG A 150 -11.31 -7.43 16.04
N MET A 151 -10.91 -8.46 15.31
CA MET A 151 -11.59 -9.75 15.35
C MET A 151 -11.30 -10.47 16.68
N PRO A 152 -12.33 -10.94 17.40
CA PRO A 152 -12.12 -11.69 18.63
C PRO A 152 -11.27 -12.94 18.39
N ALA A 153 -10.31 -13.20 19.30
CA ALA A 153 -9.38 -14.32 19.14
C ALA A 153 -10.10 -15.69 19.02
N VAL A 154 -11.25 -15.84 19.65
CA VAL A 154 -12.05 -17.06 19.59
C VAL A 154 -12.71 -17.33 18.23
N GLU A 155 -12.86 -16.30 17.41
CA GLU A 155 -13.46 -16.41 16.07
C GLU A 155 -12.45 -16.78 14.97
N TRP A 156 -11.14 -16.77 15.29
CA TRP A 156 -10.12 -17.18 14.35
C TRP A 156 -10.23 -18.67 14.03
N SER A 157 -10.22 -18.98 12.74
CA SER A 157 -10.27 -20.36 12.24
C SER A 157 -9.22 -20.56 11.15
N GLY A 158 -8.90 -21.82 10.84
CA GLY A 158 -8.01 -22.16 9.74
C GLY A 158 -8.45 -21.57 8.39
N PHE A 159 -9.75 -21.35 8.20
CA PHE A 159 -10.30 -20.71 7.02
C PHE A 159 -9.76 -19.27 6.82
N HIS A 160 -9.68 -18.46 7.88
CA HIS A 160 -9.18 -17.09 7.80
C HIS A 160 -7.72 -17.04 7.38
N PHE A 161 -6.87 -17.92 7.94
CA PHE A 161 -5.45 -18.02 7.57
C PHE A 161 -5.27 -18.51 6.13
N LEU A 162 -6.03 -19.53 5.74
CA LEU A 162 -6.00 -20.03 4.36
C LEU A 162 -6.42 -18.92 3.37
N PHE A 163 -7.50 -18.21 3.69
CA PHE A 163 -8.01 -17.14 2.85
C PHE A 163 -6.98 -16.00 2.70
N LEU A 164 -6.38 -15.54 3.80
CA LEU A 164 -5.33 -14.52 3.76
C LEU A 164 -4.12 -14.99 2.91
N GLY A 165 -3.69 -16.24 3.08
CA GLY A 165 -2.61 -16.82 2.29
C GLY A 165 -2.91 -16.88 0.80
N LEU A 166 -4.13 -17.31 0.43
CA LEU A 166 -4.58 -17.32 -0.96
C LEU A 166 -4.67 -15.90 -1.54
N TYR A 167 -5.10 -14.92 -0.74
CA TYR A 167 -5.18 -13.53 -1.19
C TYR A 167 -3.78 -12.91 -1.39
N VAL A 168 -2.80 -13.24 -0.54
CA VAL A 168 -1.39 -12.89 -0.76
C VAL A 168 -0.87 -13.52 -2.05
N GLY A 169 -1.17 -14.79 -2.29
CA GLY A 169 -0.81 -15.48 -3.53
C GLY A 169 -1.41 -14.81 -4.77
N LEU A 170 -2.69 -14.43 -4.72
CA LEU A 170 -3.36 -13.72 -5.81
C LEU A 170 -2.74 -12.34 -6.06
N ALA A 171 -2.47 -11.56 -5.00
CA ALA A 171 -1.81 -10.27 -5.11
C ALA A 171 -0.40 -10.40 -5.70
N PHE A 172 0.34 -11.41 -5.28
CA PHE A 172 1.68 -11.69 -5.80
C PHE A 172 1.65 -12.05 -7.29
N LEU A 173 0.74 -12.92 -7.72
CA LEU A 173 0.57 -13.27 -9.13
C LEU A 173 0.20 -12.05 -9.98
N ASN A 174 -0.68 -11.19 -9.48
CA ASN A 174 -1.04 -9.94 -10.16
C ASN A 174 0.18 -9.02 -10.34
N LEU A 175 0.99 -8.84 -9.31
CA LEU A 175 2.23 -8.03 -9.40
C LEU A 175 3.24 -8.64 -10.37
N LEU A 176 3.39 -9.97 -10.39
CA LEU A 176 4.25 -10.65 -11.34
C LEU A 176 3.80 -10.43 -12.79
N MET A 177 2.50 -10.53 -13.05
CA MET A 177 1.95 -10.26 -14.39
C MET A 177 2.24 -8.83 -14.83
N LEU A 178 2.03 -7.84 -13.95
CA LEU A 178 2.34 -6.43 -14.25
C LEU A 178 3.83 -6.23 -14.50
N SER A 179 4.70 -6.84 -13.71
CA SER A 179 6.16 -6.70 -13.89
C SER A 179 6.67 -7.36 -15.18
N VAL A 180 5.99 -8.38 -15.69
CA VAL A 180 6.31 -9.00 -16.99
C VAL A 180 5.85 -8.11 -18.15
N ILE A 181 4.71 -7.44 -18.02
CA ILE A 181 4.19 -6.51 -19.04
C ILE A 181 5.12 -5.29 -19.14
N ASP A 182 5.46 -4.68 -18.00
CA ASP A 182 6.33 -3.49 -17.95
C ASP A 182 7.75 -3.73 -18.52
N ARG A 183 8.22 -5.00 -18.54
CA ARG A 183 9.52 -5.34 -19.15
C ARG A 183 9.49 -5.49 -20.67
N LYS A 184 8.31 -5.58 -21.25
CA LYS A 184 8.13 -5.77 -22.70
C LYS A 184 7.86 -4.46 -23.45
N GLU A 185 7.56 -3.39 -22.71
CA GLU A 185 7.44 -2.02 -23.25
C GLU A 185 8.77 -1.27 -23.14
#